data_965c98bbf14108090259565ec6fb194b
#
_entry.id   965c98bbf14108090259565ec6fb194b
#
_cell.length_a   1.000
_cell.length_b   1.000
_cell.length_c   1.000
_cell.angle_alpha   90.00
_cell.angle_beta   90.00
_cell.angle_gamma   90.00
#
_symmetry.space_group_name_H-M   'P 1'
#
loop_
_entity.id
_entity.type
_entity.pdbx_description
1 polymer ?
#
loop_
_entity_poly.entity_id
_entity_poly.type
_entity_poly.pdbx_seq_one_letter_code
_entity_poly.pdbx_strand_id
1 'polypeptide(L)'
;MNTIPLTTKRITGLLFLLLFVGPLAMAQRKSDLIAEIDSLRSQVRQLERTVSEAQASDNAAQAKAASYEAQVTELKDANATLMANLGSFASVSNKKEDALSKALESLNAKERQLKGIEGSFSANDSTIIVLLNDAKRTLGPDAKLKVAAGSLVISGSLSTLFGSDTGTELTAEGNTWAERVAALAKAHPDLGVTVEGLSMTGDMTVAANQATAIMNTLQGTYEVSEARLQSRARDGNFSEGVDILLHPDYRRFYQMVKDEVKR
;
A
#
# COMPACT_ATOMS: atom_id res chain seq x y z
N MET A 1 53.34 -8.48 60.88
CA MET A 1 52.80 -9.39 59.84
C MET A 1 51.29 -9.38 59.98
N ASN A 2 50.61 -8.57 59.22
CA ASN A 2 49.13 -8.59 59.19
C ASN A 2 48.68 -8.93 57.77
N THR A 3 48.25 -10.15 57.63
CA THR A 3 47.62 -10.65 56.39
C THR A 3 46.16 -10.23 56.38
N ILE A 4 45.83 -9.27 55.54
CA ILE A 4 44.44 -8.90 55.27
C ILE A 4 43.81 -10.02 54.42
N PRO A 5 42.67 -10.59 54.86
CA PRO A 5 42.06 -11.72 54.15
C PRO A 5 41.54 -11.32 52.76
N LEU A 6 41.80 -12.18 51.83
CA LEU A 6 41.49 -12.07 50.38
C LEU A 6 40.01 -11.82 50.08
N THR A 7 39.12 -12.03 51.05
CA THR A 7 37.67 -11.85 50.94
C THR A 7 37.22 -10.39 50.90
N THR A 8 37.93 -9.50 51.60
CA THR A 8 37.56 -8.08 51.63
C THR A 8 37.87 -7.37 50.32
N LYS A 9 38.93 -7.77 49.60
CA LYS A 9 39.22 -7.22 48.26
C LYS A 9 38.21 -7.60 47.18
N ARG A 10 37.60 -8.76 47.32
CA ARG A 10 36.54 -9.21 46.39
C ARG A 10 35.22 -8.49 46.63
N ILE A 11 34.88 -8.21 47.88
CA ILE A 11 33.64 -7.47 48.24
C ILE A 11 33.72 -6.02 47.86
N THR A 12 34.87 -5.33 48.07
CA THR A 12 35.06 -3.95 47.63
C THR A 12 35.10 -3.81 46.13
N GLY A 13 35.67 -4.77 45.40
CA GLY A 13 35.63 -4.82 43.93
C GLY A 13 34.21 -4.97 43.39
N LEU A 14 33.41 -5.81 44.03
CA LEU A 14 32.02 -6.05 43.64
C LEU A 14 31.13 -4.83 43.92
N LEU A 15 31.40 -4.14 45.08
CA LEU A 15 30.64 -2.92 45.42
C LEU A 15 30.97 -1.75 44.48
N PHE A 16 32.23 -1.65 44.04
CA PHE A 16 32.68 -0.62 43.09
C PHE A 16 32.11 -0.88 41.68
N LEU A 17 31.98 -2.16 41.27
CA LEU A 17 31.36 -2.55 40.01
C LEU A 17 29.85 -2.21 40.00
N LEU A 18 29.17 -2.42 41.16
CA LEU A 18 27.74 -2.12 41.29
C LEU A 18 27.44 -0.62 41.24
N LEU A 19 28.36 0.23 41.74
CA LEU A 19 28.22 1.69 41.72
C LEU A 19 28.41 2.31 40.31
N PHE A 20 29.14 1.61 39.42
CA PHE A 20 29.37 2.05 38.06
C PHE A 20 28.29 1.57 37.07
N VAL A 21 27.57 0.47 37.39
CA VAL A 21 26.51 -0.07 36.53
C VAL A 21 25.20 0.72 36.67
N GLY A 22 24.96 1.31 37.85
CA GLY A 22 23.74 2.09 38.13
C GLY A 22 23.52 3.30 37.20
N PRO A 23 24.51 4.19 37.02
CA PRO A 23 24.34 5.37 36.16
C PRO A 23 24.26 5.03 34.68
N LEU A 24 24.87 3.91 34.22
CA LEU A 24 24.78 3.46 32.85
C LEU A 24 23.37 2.94 32.49
N ALA A 25 22.74 2.22 33.42
CA ALA A 25 21.36 1.73 33.21
C ALA A 25 20.32 2.87 33.20
N MET A 26 20.55 3.92 33.99
CA MET A 26 19.70 5.13 33.99
C MET A 26 19.91 5.97 32.73
N ALA A 27 21.14 6.06 32.22
CA ALA A 27 21.45 6.76 30.99
C ALA A 27 20.86 6.03 29.76
N GLN A 28 20.92 4.71 29.74
CA GLN A 28 20.27 3.89 28.70
C GLN A 28 18.75 4.07 28.71
N ARG A 29 18.09 3.96 29.87
CA ARG A 29 16.64 4.18 29.97
C ARG A 29 16.21 5.56 29.50
N LYS A 30 17.02 6.60 29.79
CA LYS A 30 16.73 7.95 29.32
C LYS A 30 16.90 8.09 27.79
N SER A 31 17.91 7.43 27.23
CA SER A 31 18.13 7.34 25.79
C SER A 31 17.00 6.60 25.07
N ASP A 32 16.58 5.46 25.64
CA ASP A 32 15.48 4.65 25.09
C ASP A 32 14.14 5.40 25.11
N LEU A 33 13.85 6.12 26.23
CA LEU A 33 12.65 6.96 26.31
C LEU A 33 12.68 8.14 25.33
N ILE A 34 13.83 8.76 25.11
CA ILE A 34 13.98 9.82 24.11
C ILE A 34 13.78 9.26 22.71
N ALA A 35 14.36 8.09 22.41
CA ALA A 35 14.18 7.41 21.13
C ALA A 35 12.70 6.98 20.90
N GLU A 36 12.01 6.54 21.96
CA GLU A 36 10.59 6.19 21.92
C GLU A 36 9.71 7.43 21.69
N ILE A 37 10.00 8.56 22.37
CA ILE A 37 9.30 9.83 22.15
C ILE A 37 9.54 10.35 20.72
N ASP A 38 10.75 10.25 20.19
CA ASP A 38 11.05 10.68 18.82
C ASP A 38 10.41 9.73 17.79
N SER A 39 10.35 8.44 18.09
CA SER A 39 9.61 7.44 17.30
C SER A 39 8.11 7.74 17.28
N LEU A 40 7.50 7.97 18.46
CA LEU A 40 6.10 8.34 18.59
C LEU A 40 5.76 9.66 17.89
N ARG A 41 6.61 10.65 17.98
CA ARG A 41 6.46 11.92 17.24
C ARG A 41 6.57 11.73 15.73
N SER A 42 7.42 10.80 15.30
CA SER A 42 7.53 10.43 13.89
C SER A 42 6.28 9.71 13.41
N GLN A 43 5.74 8.80 14.22
CA GLN A 43 4.48 8.08 13.93
C GLN A 43 3.28 9.03 13.87
N VAL A 44 3.17 9.98 14.80
CA VAL A 44 2.10 11.00 14.78
C VAL A 44 2.19 11.84 13.50
N ARG A 45 3.39 12.32 13.16
CA ARG A 45 3.58 13.07 11.91
C ARG A 45 3.26 12.24 10.67
N GLN A 46 3.54 10.94 10.70
CA GLN A 46 3.22 10.03 9.60
C GLN A 46 1.71 9.76 9.50
N LEU A 47 1.03 9.57 10.64
CA LEU A 47 -0.43 9.45 10.69
C LEU A 47 -1.13 10.72 10.19
N GLU A 48 -0.67 11.90 10.62
CA GLU A 48 -1.21 13.19 10.15
C GLU A 48 -1.07 13.34 8.63
N ARG A 49 0.08 12.90 8.07
CA ARG A 49 0.27 12.87 6.61
C ARG A 49 -0.64 11.86 5.92
N THR A 50 -0.76 10.65 6.49
CA THR A 50 -1.64 9.61 5.93
C THR A 50 -3.10 10.07 5.92
N VAL A 51 -3.55 10.74 6.99
CA VAL A 51 -4.89 11.35 7.04
C VAL A 51 -5.03 12.45 5.99
N SER A 52 -4.04 13.32 5.84
CA SER A 52 -4.06 14.37 4.82
C SER A 52 -4.06 13.81 3.39
N GLU A 53 -3.27 12.77 3.14
CA GLU A 53 -3.23 12.08 1.84
C GLU A 53 -4.52 11.32 1.57
N ALA A 54 -5.10 10.66 2.59
CA ALA A 54 -6.40 10.00 2.48
C ALA A 54 -7.51 11.01 2.19
N GLN A 55 -7.50 12.16 2.87
CA GLN A 55 -8.45 13.25 2.60
C GLN A 55 -8.26 13.83 1.20
N ALA A 56 -7.01 14.01 0.75
CA ALA A 56 -6.73 14.47 -0.61
C ALA A 56 -7.19 13.44 -1.66
N SER A 57 -6.99 12.15 -1.39
CA SER A 57 -7.46 11.04 -2.23
C SER A 57 -8.99 10.97 -2.26
N ASP A 58 -9.63 11.16 -1.12
CA ASP A 58 -11.10 11.15 -1.00
C ASP A 58 -11.72 12.35 -1.74
N ASN A 59 -11.13 13.53 -1.58
CA ASN A 59 -11.52 14.72 -2.35
C ASN A 59 -11.31 14.53 -3.86
N ALA A 60 -10.20 13.87 -4.27
CA ALA A 60 -9.95 13.57 -5.68
C ALA A 60 -10.93 12.50 -6.21
N ALA A 61 -11.30 11.51 -5.39
CA ALA A 61 -12.30 10.51 -5.74
C ALA A 61 -13.71 11.15 -5.85
N GLN A 62 -14.08 12.02 -4.91
CA GLN A 62 -15.33 12.77 -4.97
C GLN A 62 -15.41 13.72 -6.18
N ALA A 63 -14.29 14.40 -6.49
CA ALA A 63 -14.22 15.24 -7.70
C ALA A 63 -14.34 14.41 -8.99
N LYS A 64 -13.76 13.20 -9.01
CA LYS A 64 -13.96 12.24 -10.11
C LYS A 64 -15.40 11.76 -10.21
N ALA A 65 -16.04 11.43 -9.10
CA ALA A 65 -17.43 11.00 -9.06
C ALA A 65 -18.36 12.12 -9.59
N ALA A 66 -18.16 13.34 -9.12
CA ALA A 66 -18.90 14.51 -9.61
C ALA A 66 -18.65 14.79 -11.10
N SER A 67 -17.43 14.56 -11.60
CA SER A 67 -17.11 14.66 -13.03
C SER A 67 -17.83 13.60 -13.86
N TYR A 68 -17.93 12.36 -13.35
CA TYR A 68 -18.68 11.31 -14.03
C TYR A 68 -20.21 11.55 -14.00
N GLU A 69 -20.75 12.06 -12.90
CA GLU A 69 -22.15 12.46 -12.81
C GLU A 69 -22.49 13.61 -13.78
N ALA A 70 -21.61 14.59 -13.91
CA ALA A 70 -21.73 15.64 -14.91
C ALA A 70 -21.67 15.10 -16.35
N GLN A 71 -20.75 14.17 -16.65
CA GLN A 71 -20.66 13.52 -17.96
C GLN A 71 -21.89 12.63 -18.26
N VAL A 72 -22.42 11.94 -17.26
CA VAL A 72 -23.65 11.15 -17.39
C VAL A 72 -24.85 12.06 -17.67
N THR A 73 -24.89 13.22 -17.02
CA THR A 73 -25.95 14.23 -17.26
C THR A 73 -25.82 14.82 -18.67
N GLU A 74 -24.63 15.21 -19.09
CA GLU A 74 -24.34 15.72 -20.42
C GLU A 74 -24.64 14.69 -21.52
N LEU A 75 -24.29 13.40 -21.26
CA LEU A 75 -24.62 12.29 -22.17
C LEU A 75 -26.13 12.03 -22.23
N LYS A 76 -26.87 12.20 -21.12
CA LYS A 76 -28.32 12.10 -21.09
C LYS A 76 -28.98 13.24 -21.84
N ASP A 77 -28.47 14.44 -21.68
CA ASP A 77 -28.97 15.63 -22.40
C ASP A 77 -28.65 15.57 -23.90
N ALA A 78 -27.42 15.12 -24.24
CA ALA A 78 -27.05 14.83 -25.64
C ALA A 78 -27.92 13.74 -26.25
N ASN A 79 -28.24 12.71 -25.46
CA ASN A 79 -29.08 11.60 -25.88
C ASN A 79 -30.56 12.04 -26.09
N ALA A 80 -31.10 12.83 -25.14
CA ALA A 80 -32.44 13.40 -25.26
C ALA A 80 -32.55 14.34 -26.48
N THR A 81 -31.52 15.13 -26.75
CA THR A 81 -31.42 16.02 -27.90
C THR A 81 -31.32 15.25 -29.23
N LEU A 82 -30.52 14.14 -29.24
CA LEU A 82 -30.46 13.23 -30.38
C LEU A 82 -31.83 12.58 -30.65
N MET A 83 -32.52 12.09 -29.61
CA MET A 83 -33.86 11.52 -29.73
C MET A 83 -34.89 12.54 -30.25
N ALA A 84 -34.85 13.79 -29.77
CA ALA A 84 -35.73 14.87 -30.25
C ALA A 84 -35.44 15.23 -31.72
N ASN A 85 -34.18 15.35 -32.10
CA ASN A 85 -33.76 15.58 -33.47
C ASN A 85 -34.12 14.43 -34.41
N LEU A 86 -33.99 13.18 -33.92
CA LEU A 86 -34.36 11.99 -34.67
C LEU A 86 -35.89 11.85 -34.84
N GLY A 87 -36.68 12.27 -33.84
CA GLY A 87 -38.13 12.37 -33.98
C GLY A 87 -38.56 13.35 -35.07
N SER A 88 -37.86 14.47 -35.23
CA SER A 88 -38.07 15.42 -36.30
C SER A 88 -37.56 14.93 -37.68
N PHE A 89 -36.53 14.09 -37.69
CA PHE A 89 -35.99 13.48 -38.89
C PHE A 89 -36.79 12.28 -39.40
N ALA A 90 -37.37 11.47 -38.49
CA ALA A 90 -38.23 10.33 -38.84
C ALA A 90 -39.48 10.73 -39.63
N SER A 91 -39.90 11.96 -39.45
CA SER A 91 -41.04 12.55 -40.18
C SER A 91 -40.73 12.91 -41.64
N VAL A 92 -39.45 12.91 -42.02
CA VAL A 92 -39.04 13.55 -43.30
C VAL A 92 -38.50 12.58 -44.35
N SER A 93 -38.05 11.37 -44.01
CA SER A 93 -37.53 10.47 -45.08
C SER A 93 -37.08 9.08 -44.57
N ASN A 94 -37.52 8.00 -45.24
CA ASN A 94 -37.15 6.61 -45.01
C ASN A 94 -35.63 6.33 -45.11
N LYS A 95 -34.86 7.24 -45.66
CA LYS A 95 -33.39 7.13 -45.72
C LYS A 95 -32.69 7.41 -44.39
N LYS A 96 -33.41 7.92 -43.37
CA LYS A 96 -32.84 8.23 -42.06
C LYS A 96 -33.03 7.16 -41.00
N GLU A 97 -33.89 6.17 -41.29
CA GLU A 97 -34.16 5.04 -40.41
C GLU A 97 -32.91 4.16 -40.19
N ASP A 98 -32.09 3.93 -41.24
CA ASP A 98 -30.82 3.23 -41.17
C ASP A 98 -29.76 3.99 -40.37
N ALA A 99 -29.74 5.30 -40.45
CA ALA A 99 -28.83 6.14 -39.70
C ALA A 99 -29.21 6.18 -38.20
N LEU A 100 -30.53 6.13 -37.93
CA LEU A 100 -31.07 6.04 -36.56
C LEU A 100 -30.70 4.70 -35.91
N SER A 101 -30.92 3.59 -36.65
CA SER A 101 -30.58 2.24 -36.18
C SER A 101 -29.08 2.13 -35.80
N LYS A 102 -28.21 2.65 -36.69
CA LYS A 102 -26.76 2.66 -36.44
C LYS A 102 -26.34 3.54 -35.25
N ALA A 103 -27.05 4.65 -35.03
CA ALA A 103 -26.78 5.52 -33.88
C ALA A 103 -27.19 4.88 -32.56
N LEU A 104 -28.33 4.18 -32.55
CA LEU A 104 -28.80 3.42 -31.39
C LEU A 104 -27.91 2.22 -31.08
N GLU A 105 -27.45 1.48 -32.12
CA GLU A 105 -26.48 0.39 -31.93
C GLU A 105 -25.16 0.88 -31.34
N SER A 106 -24.64 2.00 -31.84
CA SER A 106 -23.43 2.64 -31.33
C SER A 106 -23.58 3.11 -29.89
N LEU A 107 -24.77 3.65 -29.54
CA LEU A 107 -25.09 4.10 -28.18
C LEU A 107 -25.15 2.92 -27.20
N ASN A 108 -25.86 1.84 -27.56
CA ASN A 108 -25.96 0.62 -26.78
C ASN A 108 -24.58 -0.07 -26.60
N ALA A 109 -23.70 0.05 -27.59
CA ALA A 109 -22.31 -0.40 -27.48
C ALA A 109 -21.52 0.42 -26.46
N LYS A 110 -21.67 1.75 -26.50
CA LYS A 110 -21.03 2.65 -25.54
C LYS A 110 -21.54 2.51 -24.11
N GLU A 111 -22.86 2.30 -23.95
CA GLU A 111 -23.45 2.03 -22.64
C GLU A 111 -22.96 0.72 -22.04
N ARG A 112 -22.83 -0.34 -22.86
CA ARG A 112 -22.21 -1.61 -22.45
C ARG A 112 -20.74 -1.42 -22.08
N GLN A 113 -19.99 -0.61 -22.85
CA GLN A 113 -18.61 -0.29 -22.55
C GLN A 113 -18.46 0.42 -21.20
N LEU A 114 -19.29 1.44 -20.92
CA LEU A 114 -19.30 2.15 -19.65
C LEU A 114 -19.63 1.22 -18.47
N LYS A 115 -20.66 0.40 -18.60
CA LYS A 115 -21.03 -0.60 -17.59
C LYS A 115 -19.93 -1.64 -17.36
N GLY A 116 -19.22 -2.06 -18.41
CA GLY A 116 -18.07 -2.96 -18.31
C GLY A 116 -16.92 -2.30 -17.52
N ILE A 117 -16.64 -1.05 -17.82
CA ILE A 117 -15.59 -0.26 -17.13
C ILE A 117 -15.97 -0.04 -15.65
N GLU A 118 -17.20 0.42 -15.37
CA GLU A 118 -17.70 0.58 -13.99
C GLU A 118 -17.68 -0.72 -13.19
N GLY A 119 -18.10 -1.83 -13.82
CA GLY A 119 -18.04 -3.16 -13.20
C GLY A 119 -16.61 -3.58 -12.85
N SER A 120 -15.65 -3.25 -13.72
CA SER A 120 -14.24 -3.56 -13.50
C SER A 120 -13.65 -2.74 -12.34
N PHE A 121 -14.00 -1.46 -12.23
CA PHE A 121 -13.60 -0.63 -11.09
C PHE A 121 -14.25 -1.09 -9.79
N SER A 122 -15.56 -1.36 -9.81
CA SER A 122 -16.31 -1.84 -8.64
C SER A 122 -15.80 -3.21 -8.15
N ALA A 123 -15.45 -4.12 -9.06
CA ALA A 123 -14.85 -5.39 -8.71
C ALA A 123 -13.48 -5.21 -8.05
N ASN A 124 -12.67 -4.28 -8.57
CA ASN A 124 -11.37 -3.96 -7.98
C ASN A 124 -11.53 -3.36 -6.57
N ASP A 125 -12.42 -2.40 -6.38
CA ASP A 125 -12.69 -1.78 -5.08
C ASP A 125 -13.21 -2.81 -4.08
N SER A 126 -14.09 -3.72 -4.51
CA SER A 126 -14.59 -4.81 -3.68
C SER A 126 -13.46 -5.75 -3.25
N THR A 127 -12.56 -6.09 -4.17
CA THR A 127 -11.37 -6.92 -3.88
C THR A 127 -10.47 -6.26 -2.83
N ILE A 128 -10.25 -4.96 -2.94
CA ILE A 128 -9.42 -4.21 -1.97
C ILE A 128 -10.07 -4.15 -0.59
N ILE A 129 -11.40 -4.03 -0.52
CA ILE A 129 -12.13 -4.05 0.78
C ILE A 129 -12.00 -5.43 1.45
N VAL A 130 -12.18 -6.50 0.71
CA VAL A 130 -12.00 -7.87 1.23
C VAL A 130 -10.55 -8.07 1.68
N LEU A 131 -9.59 -7.69 0.85
CA LEU A 131 -8.18 -7.78 1.15
C LEU A 131 -7.80 -6.97 2.41
N LEU A 132 -8.34 -5.77 2.59
CA LEU A 132 -8.11 -4.96 3.79
C LEU A 132 -8.62 -5.66 5.06
N ASN A 133 -9.79 -6.30 4.99
CA ASN A 133 -10.35 -7.04 6.13
C ASN A 133 -9.52 -8.28 6.45
N ASP A 134 -9.08 -9.02 5.44
CA ASP A 134 -8.20 -10.18 5.60
C ASP A 134 -6.83 -9.78 6.15
N ALA A 135 -6.29 -8.65 5.68
CA ALA A 135 -5.03 -8.09 6.17
C ALA A 135 -5.12 -7.72 7.65
N LYS A 136 -6.18 -7.05 8.09
CA LYS A 136 -6.41 -6.73 9.50
C LYS A 136 -6.47 -7.97 10.38
N ARG A 137 -7.08 -9.05 9.88
CA ARG A 137 -7.19 -10.31 10.60
C ARG A 137 -5.85 -11.05 10.67
N THR A 138 -5.08 -11.06 9.59
CA THR A 138 -3.83 -11.82 9.46
C THR A 138 -2.66 -11.10 10.13
N LEU A 139 -2.55 -9.78 9.95
CA LEU A 139 -1.44 -8.98 10.45
C LEU A 139 -1.67 -8.45 11.87
N GLY A 140 -2.92 -8.39 12.30
CA GLY A 140 -3.29 -7.91 13.62
C GLY A 140 -3.67 -6.41 13.65
N PRO A 141 -4.16 -5.93 14.81
CA PRO A 141 -4.70 -4.59 14.96
C PRO A 141 -3.65 -3.47 14.83
N ASP A 142 -2.40 -3.76 15.14
CA ASP A 142 -1.30 -2.79 15.12
C ASP A 142 -0.65 -2.65 13.74
N ALA A 143 -1.10 -3.42 12.76
CA ALA A 143 -0.57 -3.37 11.41
C ALA A 143 -0.87 -2.01 10.74
N LYS A 144 0.17 -1.39 10.19
CA LYS A 144 0.04 -0.13 9.44
C LYS A 144 -0.47 -0.44 8.03
N LEU A 145 -1.78 -0.31 7.84
CA LEU A 145 -2.47 -0.59 6.60
C LEU A 145 -3.04 0.68 6.00
N LYS A 146 -2.87 0.85 4.70
CA LYS A 146 -3.39 1.98 3.92
C LYS A 146 -3.89 1.47 2.58
N VAL A 147 -5.02 1.99 2.13
CA VAL A 147 -5.45 1.80 0.74
C VAL A 147 -5.05 3.03 -0.06
N ALA A 148 -4.30 2.84 -1.12
CA ALA A 148 -3.84 3.90 -2.01
C ALA A 148 -3.77 3.40 -3.45
N ALA A 149 -4.31 4.20 -4.38
CA ALA A 149 -4.27 3.92 -5.83
C ALA A 149 -4.74 2.50 -6.20
N GLY A 150 -5.82 2.02 -5.58
CA GLY A 150 -6.37 0.69 -5.84
C GLY A 150 -5.47 -0.46 -5.37
N SER A 151 -4.61 -0.22 -4.40
CA SER A 151 -3.72 -1.21 -3.79
C SER A 151 -3.83 -1.17 -2.27
N LEU A 152 -3.62 -2.30 -1.63
CA LEU A 152 -3.39 -2.35 -0.19
C LEU A 152 -1.90 -2.17 0.08
N VAL A 153 -1.56 -1.17 0.87
CA VAL A 153 -0.20 -0.88 1.32
C VAL A 153 -0.04 -1.36 2.76
N ILE A 154 0.97 -2.19 3.00
CA ILE A 154 1.36 -2.72 4.30
C ILE A 154 2.73 -2.14 4.62
N SER A 155 2.84 -1.29 5.63
CA SER A 155 4.10 -0.61 5.98
C SER A 155 4.82 -1.30 7.13
N GLY A 156 6.11 -1.53 6.95
CA GLY A 156 7.02 -2.03 7.97
C GLY A 156 8.11 -1.01 8.31
N SER A 157 8.40 -0.82 9.61
CA SER A 157 9.49 0.07 10.04
C SER A 157 10.85 -0.62 9.93
N LEU A 158 11.90 0.12 9.57
CA LEU A 158 13.25 -0.44 9.48
C LEU A 158 13.72 -1.04 10.80
N SER A 159 13.41 -0.40 11.91
CA SER A 159 13.77 -0.89 13.23
C SER A 159 13.16 -2.26 13.54
N THR A 160 11.91 -2.51 13.17
CA THR A 160 11.25 -3.80 13.34
C THR A 160 11.78 -4.84 12.36
N LEU A 161 11.94 -4.44 11.10
CA LEU A 161 12.31 -5.37 10.04
C LEU A 161 13.79 -5.77 10.10
N PHE A 162 14.67 -4.80 10.34
CA PHE A 162 16.13 -4.96 10.21
C PHE A 162 16.91 -4.59 11.47
N GLY A 163 16.26 -4.04 12.49
CA GLY A 163 16.91 -3.60 13.73
C GLY A 163 17.74 -2.32 13.58
N SER A 164 17.96 -1.82 12.36
CA SER A 164 18.70 -0.58 12.05
C SER A 164 18.27 0.01 10.71
N ASP A 165 18.59 1.28 10.49
CA ASP A 165 18.19 2.02 9.28
C ASP A 165 18.92 1.54 8.02
N THR A 166 20.09 0.94 8.16
CA THR A 166 20.92 0.43 7.05
C THR A 166 20.98 -1.09 6.98
N GLY A 167 20.35 -1.79 7.93
CA GLY A 167 20.32 -3.25 7.97
C GLY A 167 19.58 -3.84 6.78
N THR A 168 20.02 -5.01 6.34
CA THR A 168 19.41 -5.78 5.26
C THR A 168 19.07 -7.22 5.67
N GLU A 169 19.47 -7.63 6.86
CA GLU A 169 19.09 -8.93 7.42
C GLU A 169 17.84 -8.78 8.29
N LEU A 170 16.85 -9.64 8.07
CA LEU A 170 15.62 -9.58 8.85
C LEU A 170 15.83 -10.01 10.28
N THR A 171 15.26 -9.26 11.19
CA THR A 171 15.15 -9.65 12.60
C THR A 171 14.17 -10.83 12.76
N ALA A 172 14.09 -11.42 13.95
CA ALA A 172 13.06 -12.41 14.26
C ALA A 172 11.63 -11.84 14.10
N GLU A 173 11.42 -10.58 14.49
CA GLU A 173 10.15 -9.86 14.32
C GLU A 173 9.87 -9.57 12.84
N GLY A 174 10.91 -9.18 12.11
CA GLY A 174 10.83 -8.95 10.66
C GLY A 174 10.45 -10.23 9.90
N ASN A 175 11.01 -11.36 10.28
CA ASN A 175 10.64 -12.66 9.71
C ASN A 175 9.19 -13.02 10.01
N THR A 176 8.72 -12.84 11.26
CA THR A 176 7.32 -13.07 11.63
C THR A 176 6.36 -12.16 10.86
N TRP A 177 6.75 -10.90 10.65
CA TRP A 177 5.98 -9.97 9.83
C TRP A 177 5.92 -10.42 8.37
N ALA A 178 7.06 -10.82 7.80
CA ALA A 178 7.14 -11.31 6.41
C ALA A 178 6.32 -12.60 6.22
N GLU A 179 6.32 -13.52 7.20
CA GLU A 179 5.48 -14.72 7.20
C GLU A 179 3.99 -14.38 7.07
N ARG A 180 3.51 -13.45 7.89
CA ARG A 180 2.10 -13.03 7.86
C ARG A 180 1.74 -12.35 6.53
N VAL A 181 2.63 -11.52 5.99
CA VAL A 181 2.44 -10.91 4.67
C VAL A 181 2.42 -11.97 3.57
N ALA A 182 3.30 -12.96 3.64
CA ALA A 182 3.33 -14.08 2.70
C ALA A 182 2.04 -14.91 2.77
N ALA A 183 1.52 -15.18 3.98
CA ALA A 183 0.25 -15.87 4.17
C ALA A 183 -0.91 -15.11 3.49
N LEU A 184 -0.95 -13.78 3.68
CA LEU A 184 -1.94 -12.93 3.02
C LEU A 184 -1.78 -12.95 1.49
N ALA A 185 -0.56 -12.85 0.98
CA ALA A 185 -0.27 -12.89 -0.45
C ALA A 185 -0.64 -14.25 -1.09
N LYS A 186 -0.45 -15.35 -0.37
CA LYS A 186 -0.85 -16.70 -0.80
C LYS A 186 -2.37 -16.89 -0.80
N ALA A 187 -3.07 -16.28 0.15
CA ALA A 187 -4.54 -16.30 0.20
C ALA A 187 -5.19 -15.56 -0.99
N HIS A 188 -4.44 -14.63 -1.61
CA HIS A 188 -4.89 -13.84 -2.75
C HIS A 188 -3.96 -14.02 -3.96
N PRO A 189 -4.01 -15.18 -4.65
CA PRO A 189 -3.05 -15.55 -5.70
C PRO A 189 -3.13 -14.68 -6.96
N ASP A 190 -4.24 -14.01 -7.21
CA ASP A 190 -4.47 -13.16 -8.39
C ASP A 190 -3.85 -11.76 -8.25
N LEU A 191 -3.35 -11.39 -7.07
CA LEU A 191 -2.76 -10.08 -6.82
C LEU A 191 -1.25 -10.09 -7.07
N GLY A 192 -0.74 -9.00 -7.65
CA GLY A 192 0.68 -8.70 -7.68
C GLY A 192 1.18 -8.22 -6.32
N VAL A 193 2.45 -8.45 -6.04
CA VAL A 193 3.13 -8.05 -4.80
C VAL A 193 4.34 -7.20 -5.17
N THR A 194 4.30 -5.93 -4.83
CA THR A 194 5.44 -5.02 -5.02
C THR A 194 6.01 -4.64 -3.65
N VAL A 195 7.30 -4.89 -3.47
CA VAL A 195 8.04 -4.48 -2.27
C VAL A 195 8.75 -3.17 -2.58
N GLU A 196 8.41 -2.12 -1.85
CA GLU A 196 9.01 -0.78 -2.01
C GLU A 196 9.86 -0.42 -0.80
N GLY A 197 11.16 -0.22 -1.03
CA GLY A 197 12.03 0.43 -0.07
C GLY A 197 11.86 1.95 -0.14
N LEU A 198 11.67 2.58 1.02
CA LEU A 198 11.49 4.03 1.13
C LEU A 198 12.77 4.66 1.67
N SER A 199 13.35 5.59 0.93
CA SER A 199 14.49 6.38 1.38
C SER A 199 14.06 7.79 1.79
N MET A 200 14.41 8.20 3.00
CA MET A 200 14.24 9.57 3.47
C MET A 200 15.42 10.47 3.04
N THR A 201 16.59 9.89 2.89
CA THR A 201 17.83 10.62 2.59
C THR A 201 18.15 10.72 1.10
N GLY A 202 17.40 10.01 0.26
CA GLY A 202 17.67 9.86 -1.18
C GLY A 202 18.67 8.75 -1.51
N ASP A 203 19.18 8.01 -0.52
CA ASP A 203 19.98 6.80 -0.77
C ASP A 203 19.09 5.64 -1.19
N MET A 204 18.92 5.54 -2.51
CA MET A 204 18.09 4.49 -3.10
C MET A 204 18.74 3.12 -3.03
N THR A 205 20.05 3.04 -2.82
CA THR A 205 20.79 1.77 -2.79
C THR A 205 20.42 0.96 -1.55
N VAL A 206 20.42 1.60 -0.39
CA VAL A 206 20.02 0.96 0.88
C VAL A 206 18.56 0.51 0.80
N ALA A 207 17.67 1.41 0.39
CA ALA A 207 16.24 1.11 0.27
C ALA A 207 15.96 -0.04 -0.73
N ALA A 208 16.68 -0.09 -1.85
CA ALA A 208 16.55 -1.17 -2.83
C ALA A 208 17.03 -2.51 -2.26
N ASN A 209 18.15 -2.51 -1.53
CA ASN A 209 18.67 -3.71 -0.90
C ASN A 209 17.71 -4.26 0.16
N GLN A 210 17.12 -3.38 0.96
CA GLN A 210 16.10 -3.72 1.97
C GLN A 210 14.84 -4.31 1.32
N ALA A 211 14.33 -3.68 0.27
CA ALA A 211 13.20 -4.21 -0.50
C ALA A 211 13.52 -5.59 -1.11
N THR A 212 14.72 -5.76 -1.65
CA THR A 212 15.17 -7.02 -2.24
C THR A 212 15.31 -8.11 -1.18
N ALA A 213 15.80 -7.78 0.02
CA ALA A 213 15.91 -8.73 1.13
C ALA A 213 14.54 -9.28 1.54
N ILE A 214 13.54 -8.41 1.68
CA ILE A 214 12.14 -8.83 1.93
C ILE A 214 11.61 -9.68 0.78
N MET A 215 11.79 -9.25 -0.46
CA MET A 215 11.33 -9.99 -1.63
C MET A 215 11.93 -11.40 -1.68
N ASN A 216 13.24 -11.53 -1.45
CA ASN A 216 13.93 -12.82 -1.42
C ASN A 216 13.40 -13.72 -0.29
N THR A 217 13.07 -13.15 0.86
CA THR A 217 12.47 -13.88 1.98
C THR A 217 11.06 -14.37 1.63
N LEU A 218 10.24 -13.51 1.00
CA LEU A 218 8.89 -13.89 0.55
C LEU A 218 8.95 -15.03 -0.49
N GLN A 219 9.91 -14.97 -1.42
CA GLN A 219 10.10 -15.96 -2.46
C GLN A 219 10.74 -17.25 -1.91
N GLY A 220 11.92 -17.14 -1.28
CA GLY A 220 12.75 -18.29 -0.93
C GLY A 220 12.29 -19.02 0.32
N THR A 221 11.85 -18.27 1.35
CA THR A 221 11.43 -18.87 2.64
C THR A 221 9.95 -19.18 2.65
N TYR A 222 9.13 -18.27 2.12
CA TYR A 222 7.68 -18.39 2.19
C TYR A 222 7.01 -18.77 0.87
N GLU A 223 7.79 -19.08 -0.17
CA GLU A 223 7.32 -19.64 -1.45
C GLU A 223 6.23 -18.80 -2.15
N VAL A 224 6.30 -17.48 -2.04
CA VAL A 224 5.47 -16.60 -2.86
C VAL A 224 5.98 -16.63 -4.30
N SER A 225 5.08 -16.82 -5.27
CA SER A 225 5.45 -16.98 -6.68
C SER A 225 6.25 -15.78 -7.21
N GLU A 226 7.42 -16.03 -7.82
CA GLU A 226 8.29 -15.04 -8.44
C GLU A 226 7.57 -14.19 -9.49
N ALA A 227 6.70 -14.82 -10.30
CA ALA A 227 5.97 -14.13 -11.36
C ALA A 227 5.11 -12.95 -10.88
N ARG A 228 4.82 -12.91 -9.58
CA ARG A 228 3.99 -11.89 -8.91
C ARG A 228 4.80 -10.87 -8.11
N LEU A 229 6.08 -11.18 -7.85
CA LEU A 229 6.95 -10.39 -6.98
C LEU A 229 7.72 -9.35 -7.79
N GLN A 230 7.76 -8.15 -7.27
CA GLN A 230 8.62 -7.08 -7.77
C GLN A 230 9.21 -6.33 -6.57
N SER A 231 10.46 -5.86 -6.71
CA SER A 231 11.07 -4.95 -5.73
C SER A 231 11.50 -3.66 -6.41
N ARG A 232 11.35 -2.56 -5.69
CA ARG A 232 11.81 -1.23 -6.12
C ARG A 232 12.15 -0.36 -4.93
N ALA A 233 12.90 0.71 -5.17
CA ALA A 233 13.11 1.78 -4.21
C ALA A 233 12.49 3.07 -4.72
N ARG A 234 12.04 3.91 -3.80
CA ARG A 234 11.57 5.26 -4.10
C ARG A 234 11.90 6.25 -2.99
N ASP A 235 11.83 7.51 -3.32
CA ASP A 235 11.85 8.58 -2.34
C ASP A 235 10.64 8.42 -1.39
N GLY A 236 10.93 8.30 -0.11
CA GLY A 236 9.92 8.16 0.94
C GLY A 236 9.26 9.49 1.32
N ASN A 237 9.68 10.62 0.74
CA ASN A 237 9.15 11.94 1.05
C ASN A 237 9.10 12.18 2.58
N PHE A 238 10.28 12.15 3.21
CA PHE A 238 10.50 12.23 4.66
C PHE A 238 10.04 11.00 5.47
N SER A 239 9.72 9.90 4.82
CA SER A 239 9.45 8.60 5.45
C SER A 239 10.52 7.60 5.05
N GLU A 240 10.85 6.70 5.97
CA GLU A 240 11.70 5.55 5.72
C GLU A 240 10.99 4.27 6.17
N GLY A 241 11.30 3.16 5.53
CA GLY A 241 10.67 1.88 5.80
C GLY A 241 10.59 1.00 4.58
N VAL A 242 9.81 -0.06 4.69
CA VAL A 242 9.42 -0.89 3.56
C VAL A 242 7.90 -0.95 3.48
N ASP A 243 7.37 -0.62 2.31
CA ASP A 243 5.98 -0.80 1.98
C ASP A 243 5.81 -2.05 1.11
N ILE A 244 4.84 -2.89 1.43
CA ILE A 244 4.40 -3.97 0.54
C ILE A 244 3.04 -3.59 -0.03
N LEU A 245 2.99 -3.52 -1.35
CA LEU A 245 1.78 -3.22 -2.10
C LEU A 245 1.19 -4.53 -2.65
N LEU A 246 -0.01 -4.86 -2.22
CA LEU A 246 -0.83 -5.88 -2.84
C LEU A 246 -1.78 -5.18 -3.81
N HIS A 247 -1.65 -5.47 -5.09
CA HIS A 247 -2.36 -4.76 -6.15
C HIS A 247 -2.89 -5.75 -7.20
N PRO A 248 -3.96 -5.40 -7.93
CA PRO A 248 -4.42 -6.18 -9.08
C PRO A 248 -3.31 -6.35 -10.13
N ASP A 249 -3.38 -7.41 -10.92
CA ASP A 249 -2.53 -7.48 -12.11
C ASP A 249 -2.97 -6.42 -13.13
N TYR A 250 -2.32 -5.25 -13.07
CA TYR A 250 -2.62 -4.12 -13.95
C TYR A 250 -2.49 -4.45 -15.43
N ARG A 251 -1.67 -5.43 -15.83
CA ARG A 251 -1.55 -5.87 -17.22
C ARG A 251 -2.82 -6.59 -17.66
N ARG A 252 -3.33 -7.48 -16.83
CA ARG A 252 -4.59 -8.19 -17.07
C ARG A 252 -5.77 -7.23 -17.06
N PHE A 253 -5.81 -6.32 -16.10
CA PHE A 253 -6.80 -5.26 -16.04
C PHE A 253 -6.79 -4.36 -17.28
N TYR A 254 -5.59 -3.91 -17.71
CA TYR A 254 -5.45 -3.10 -18.91
C TYR A 254 -5.90 -3.84 -20.18
N GLN A 255 -5.57 -5.12 -20.34
CA GLN A 255 -6.02 -5.94 -21.46
C GLN A 255 -7.55 -6.07 -21.47
N MET A 256 -8.15 -6.36 -20.32
CA MET A 256 -9.61 -6.47 -20.18
C MET A 256 -10.31 -5.16 -20.57
N VAL A 257 -9.85 -4.01 -20.05
CA VAL A 257 -10.39 -2.68 -20.41
C VAL A 257 -10.20 -2.40 -21.89
N LYS A 258 -9.04 -2.73 -22.46
CA LYS A 258 -8.75 -2.55 -23.88
C LYS A 258 -9.64 -3.40 -24.78
N ASP A 259 -9.96 -4.62 -24.37
CA ASP A 259 -10.85 -5.52 -25.13
C ASP A 259 -12.31 -5.05 -25.02
N GLU A 260 -12.74 -4.53 -23.87
CA GLU A 260 -14.06 -3.90 -23.71
C GLU A 260 -14.21 -2.60 -24.52
N VAL A 261 -13.16 -1.80 -24.63
CA VAL A 261 -13.16 -0.56 -25.44
C VAL A 261 -13.15 -0.84 -26.94
N LYS A 262 -12.65 -2.01 -27.38
CA LYS A 262 -12.61 -2.42 -28.79
C LYS A 262 -13.90 -3.07 -29.28
N ARG A 263 -14.74 -3.53 -28.37
CA ARG A 263 -16.09 -4.09 -28.67
C ARG A 263 -17.13 -2.99 -28.83
#